data_38b3e23958f1bedeb80c62e56fd530c5
#
_entry.id   38b3e23958f1bedeb80c62e56fd530c5
#
_cell.length_a   1.000
_cell.length_b   1.000
_cell.length_c   1.000
_cell.angle_alpha   90.00
_cell.angle_beta   90.00
_cell.angle_gamma   90.00
#
_symmetry.space_group_name_H-M   'P 1'
#
loop_
_entity.id
_entity.type
_entity.pdbx_description
1 polymer ?
#
loop_
_entity_poly.entity_id
_entity_poly.type
_entity_poly.pdbx_seq_one_letter_code
_entity_poly.pdbx_strand_id
1 'polypeptide(L)'
;MTVNGYRITGDNYFFLNFYRLPLVDETKASGSGLDEGFPIFFASHYMFFHYLEMARVLHKHAALFKARSIGFSEINASLAARMYTVVRASRTMITCYNDTFLNGTFSKFDHALTFLNTSTGGGMFEPRIIDKQLHKKSGYQ
;
A
#
# COMPACT_ATOMS: atom_id res chain seq x y z
N MET A 1 16.38 1.66 -10.31
CA MET A 1 17.06 2.26 -9.16
C MET A 1 17.81 1.18 -8.41
N THR A 2 18.99 1.44 -7.85
CA THR A 2 19.78 0.43 -7.12
C THR A 2 20.02 0.92 -5.71
N VAL A 3 19.69 0.10 -4.71
CA VAL A 3 19.93 0.37 -3.30
C VAL A 3 20.79 -0.76 -2.75
N ASN A 4 21.93 -0.44 -2.18
CA ASN A 4 22.91 -1.42 -1.66
C ASN A 4 23.24 -2.54 -2.66
N GLY A 5 23.33 -2.23 -3.94
CA GLY A 5 23.59 -3.21 -4.99
C GLY A 5 22.35 -3.97 -5.50
N TYR A 6 21.20 -3.83 -4.86
CA TYR A 6 19.96 -4.45 -5.31
C TYR A 6 19.17 -3.51 -6.23
N ARG A 7 18.72 -4.04 -7.35
CA ARG A 7 17.77 -3.34 -8.22
C ARG A 7 16.38 -3.44 -7.59
N ILE A 8 15.79 -2.33 -7.18
CA ILE A 8 14.42 -2.29 -6.67
C ILE A 8 13.45 -1.74 -7.71
N THR A 9 12.23 -2.26 -7.72
CA THR A 9 11.15 -1.80 -8.59
C THR A 9 10.60 -0.46 -8.09
N GLY A 10 9.89 0.27 -8.95
CA GLY A 10 9.24 1.52 -8.56
C GLY A 10 8.21 1.34 -7.45
N ASP A 11 7.50 0.21 -7.43
CA ASP A 11 6.53 -0.12 -6.38
C ASP A 11 7.23 -0.37 -5.04
N ASN A 12 8.34 -1.12 -5.06
CA ASN A 12 9.12 -1.39 -3.85
C ASN A 12 9.74 -0.09 -3.29
N TYR A 13 10.27 0.75 -4.17
CA TYR A 13 10.81 2.05 -3.78
C TYR A 13 9.73 2.93 -3.13
N PHE A 14 8.54 2.98 -3.72
CA PHE A 14 7.42 3.72 -3.16
C PHE A 14 7.03 3.19 -1.79
N PHE A 15 6.90 1.87 -1.63
CA PHE A 15 6.57 1.25 -0.36
C PHE A 15 7.58 1.60 0.74
N LEU A 16 8.88 1.53 0.45
CA LEU A 16 9.93 1.77 1.44
C LEU A 16 10.09 3.25 1.84
N ASN A 17 9.73 4.20 0.96
CA ASN A 17 10.07 5.60 1.16
C ASN A 17 8.85 6.54 1.26
N PHE A 18 7.68 6.11 0.80
CA PHE A 18 6.47 6.95 0.72
C PHE A 18 5.26 6.32 1.41
N TYR A 19 5.47 5.25 2.16
CA TYR A 19 4.45 4.58 2.92
C TYR A 19 4.83 4.51 4.39
N ARG A 20 3.85 4.60 5.29
CA ARG A 20 4.07 4.47 6.75
C ARG A 20 3.30 3.28 7.27
N LEU A 21 3.92 2.57 8.20
CA LEU A 21 3.33 1.46 8.93
C LEU A 21 3.12 1.85 10.38
N PRO A 22 2.00 1.44 11.00
CA PRO A 22 1.91 1.47 12.44
C PRO A 22 2.93 0.48 13.01
N LEU A 23 3.87 0.98 13.79
CA LEU A 23 4.87 0.17 14.48
C LEU A 23 4.36 -0.15 15.88
N VAL A 24 4.41 -1.43 16.24
CA VAL A 24 4.17 -1.84 17.63
C VAL A 24 5.46 -1.60 18.41
N ASP A 25 5.45 -0.61 19.26
CA ASP A 25 6.55 -0.39 20.20
C ASP A 25 6.36 -1.32 21.40
N GLU A 26 7.09 -2.43 21.42
CA GLU A 26 7.03 -3.41 22.51
C GLU A 26 7.52 -2.84 23.85
N THR A 27 8.15 -1.67 23.84
CA THR A 27 8.67 -1.02 25.08
C THR A 27 7.65 -0.09 25.73
N LYS A 28 6.59 0.27 25.02
CA LYS A 28 5.52 1.13 25.57
C LYS A 28 4.43 0.28 26.21
N ALA A 29 4.28 0.41 27.51
CA ALA A 29 3.16 -0.18 28.26
C ALA A 29 1.83 0.18 27.58
N SER A 30 1.03 -0.84 27.36
CA SER A 30 -0.34 -0.85 26.86
C SER A 30 -1.05 0.51 26.88
N GLY A 31 -1.25 1.12 25.72
CA GLY A 31 -2.29 2.15 25.55
C GLY A 31 -1.90 3.48 24.92
N SER A 32 -0.65 3.79 24.69
CA SER A 32 -0.26 5.09 24.16
C SER A 32 0.40 4.97 22.78
N GLY A 33 -0.38 5.28 21.75
CA GLY A 33 0.09 5.68 20.45
C GLY A 33 0.93 4.65 19.69
N LEU A 34 0.39 4.14 18.59
CA LEU A 34 1.19 3.43 17.60
C LEU A 34 2.19 4.43 17.01
N ASP A 35 3.47 4.22 17.24
CA ASP A 35 4.49 4.95 16.50
C ASP A 35 4.41 4.56 15.03
N GLU A 36 4.59 5.51 14.14
CA GLU A 36 4.58 5.27 12.70
C GLU A 36 6.01 5.27 12.18
N GLY A 37 6.34 4.27 11.38
CA GLY A 37 7.66 4.16 10.78
C GLY A 37 7.62 3.75 9.31
N PHE A 38 8.75 3.91 8.66
CA PHE A 38 8.90 3.38 7.30
C PHE A 38 9.01 1.86 7.32
N PRO A 39 8.48 1.18 6.29
CA PRO A 39 8.65 -0.26 6.15
C PRO A 39 10.13 -0.66 6.13
N ILE A 40 10.42 -1.75 6.80
CA ILE A 40 11.75 -2.37 6.75
C ILE A 40 11.85 -3.21 5.47
N PHE A 41 13.05 -3.28 4.89
CA PHE A 41 13.30 -4.13 3.74
C PHE A 41 13.23 -5.61 4.14
N PHE A 42 12.31 -6.34 3.51
CA PHE A 42 12.20 -7.80 3.62
C PHE A 42 12.42 -8.46 2.26
N ALA A 43 13.18 -9.55 2.24
CA ALA A 43 13.45 -10.30 1.02
C ALA A 43 12.16 -10.82 0.35
N SER A 44 11.16 -11.23 1.14
CA SER A 44 9.86 -11.67 0.62
C SER A 44 9.10 -10.55 -0.08
N HIS A 45 9.14 -9.33 0.45
CA HIS A 45 8.53 -8.16 -0.18
C HIS A 45 9.26 -7.80 -1.47
N TYR A 46 10.59 -7.81 -1.43
CA TYR A 46 11.43 -7.59 -2.60
C TYR A 46 11.11 -8.55 -3.75
N MET A 47 11.06 -9.85 -3.46
CA MET A 47 10.72 -10.87 -4.45
C MET A 47 9.31 -10.67 -5.01
N PHE A 48 8.34 -10.31 -4.15
CA PHE A 48 6.97 -10.05 -4.58
C PHE A 48 6.86 -8.85 -5.53
N PHE A 49 7.52 -7.75 -5.23
CA PHE A 49 7.50 -6.59 -6.12
C PHE A 49 8.16 -6.88 -7.48
N HIS A 50 9.23 -7.67 -7.50
CA HIS A 50 9.82 -8.14 -8.75
C HIS A 50 8.90 -9.08 -9.53
N TYR A 51 8.21 -9.96 -8.82
CA TYR A 51 7.20 -10.83 -9.43
C TYR A 51 6.07 -10.04 -10.08
N LEU A 52 5.57 -9.01 -9.40
CA LEU A 52 4.55 -8.11 -9.97
C LEU A 52 5.06 -7.37 -11.21
N GLU A 53 6.29 -6.85 -11.17
CA GLU A 53 6.87 -6.17 -12.33
C GLU A 53 7.01 -7.14 -13.51
N MET A 54 7.47 -8.35 -13.27
CA MET A 54 7.57 -9.39 -14.30
C MET A 54 6.18 -9.73 -14.87
N ALA A 55 5.18 -9.89 -14.04
CA ALA A 55 3.81 -10.15 -14.48
C ALA A 55 3.28 -9.03 -15.39
N ARG A 56 3.56 -7.77 -15.05
CA ARG A 56 3.21 -6.62 -15.90
C ARG A 56 3.92 -6.64 -17.24
N VAL A 57 5.23 -6.89 -17.26
CA VAL A 57 6.02 -6.97 -18.50
C VAL A 57 5.52 -8.09 -19.41
N LEU A 58 5.13 -9.21 -18.83
CA LEU A 58 4.60 -10.35 -19.56
C LEU A 58 3.10 -10.25 -19.88
N HIS A 59 2.43 -9.16 -19.47
CA HIS A 59 0.98 -8.99 -19.58
C HIS A 59 0.19 -10.15 -18.97
N LYS A 60 0.62 -10.62 -17.80
CA LYS A 60 0.00 -11.70 -17.04
C LYS A 60 -0.58 -11.22 -15.74
N HIS A 61 -1.58 -11.93 -15.24
CA HIS A 61 -2.09 -11.74 -13.89
C HIS A 61 -1.13 -12.32 -12.87
N ALA A 62 -1.07 -11.70 -11.69
CA ALA A 62 -0.31 -12.20 -10.57
C ALA A 62 -1.25 -12.83 -9.55
N ALA A 63 -0.95 -14.02 -9.10
CA ALA A 63 -1.63 -14.71 -8.01
C ALA A 63 -0.63 -15.03 -6.90
N LEU A 64 -1.01 -14.77 -5.67
CA LEU A 64 -0.14 -14.98 -4.51
C LEU A 64 -0.85 -15.80 -3.44
N PHE A 65 -0.26 -16.90 -3.06
CA PHE A 65 -0.61 -17.67 -1.87
C PHE A 65 0.37 -17.34 -0.75
N LYS A 66 -0.13 -16.92 0.39
CA LYS A 66 0.72 -16.45 1.48
C LYS A 66 0.20 -16.87 2.85
N ALA A 67 1.09 -16.98 3.83
CA ALA A 67 0.73 -17.12 5.24
C ALA A 67 0.13 -15.81 5.78
N ARG A 68 -0.52 -15.88 6.94
CA ARG A 68 -1.00 -14.69 7.66
C ARG A 68 0.19 -13.85 8.16
N SER A 69 -0.07 -12.60 8.46
CA SER A 69 0.87 -11.68 9.14
C SER A 69 2.16 -11.31 8.40
N ILE A 70 2.17 -11.41 7.06
CA ILE A 70 3.33 -10.99 6.23
C ILE A 70 3.20 -9.55 5.73
N GLY A 71 2.25 -8.77 6.24
CA GLY A 71 2.10 -7.35 5.86
C GLY A 71 1.50 -7.10 4.46
N PHE A 72 0.94 -8.10 3.79
CA PHE A 72 0.44 -7.93 2.42
C PHE A 72 -0.72 -6.96 2.27
N SER A 73 -1.54 -6.75 3.30
CA SER A 73 -2.60 -5.73 3.26
C SER A 73 -2.00 -4.32 3.17
N GLU A 74 -0.86 -4.11 3.81
CA GLU A 74 -0.10 -2.85 3.72
C GLU A 74 0.51 -2.67 2.33
N ILE A 75 1.09 -3.74 1.77
CA ILE A 75 1.63 -3.71 0.40
C ILE A 75 0.52 -3.38 -0.61
N ASN A 76 -0.65 -4.01 -0.50
CA ASN A 76 -1.79 -3.74 -1.39
C ASN A 76 -2.28 -2.29 -1.26
N ALA A 77 -2.37 -1.77 -0.04
CA ALA A 77 -2.73 -0.38 0.19
C ALA A 77 -1.68 0.58 -0.39
N SER A 78 -0.40 0.27 -0.24
CA SER A 78 0.70 1.04 -0.84
C SER A 78 0.66 1.03 -2.37
N LEU A 79 0.41 -0.13 -2.98
CA LEU A 79 0.25 -0.25 -4.44
C LEU A 79 -0.93 0.60 -4.93
N ALA A 80 -2.07 0.56 -4.23
CA ALA A 80 -3.23 1.37 -4.54
C ALA A 80 -2.92 2.88 -4.41
N ALA A 81 -2.26 3.28 -3.32
CA ALA A 81 -1.86 4.67 -3.09
C ALA A 81 -0.90 5.18 -4.16
N ARG A 82 0.11 4.37 -4.54
CA ARG A 82 1.01 4.72 -5.63
C ARG A 82 0.29 4.85 -6.97
N MET A 83 -0.57 3.90 -7.30
CA MET A 83 -1.35 3.97 -8.54
C MET A 83 -2.21 5.24 -8.57
N TYR A 84 -2.86 5.56 -7.45
CA TYR A 84 -3.71 6.73 -7.34
C TYR A 84 -2.94 8.05 -7.45
N THR A 85 -1.77 8.17 -6.82
CA THR A 85 -1.02 9.42 -6.70
C THR A 85 -0.01 9.65 -7.83
N VAL A 86 0.64 8.61 -8.31
CA VAL A 86 1.80 8.71 -9.22
C VAL A 86 1.44 8.35 -10.66
N VAL A 87 0.50 7.42 -10.84
CA VAL A 87 0.17 6.91 -12.18
C VAL A 87 -1.03 7.65 -12.75
N ARG A 88 -0.80 8.41 -13.83
CA ARG A 88 -1.86 9.17 -14.51
C ARG A 88 -2.93 8.24 -15.08
N ALA A 89 -4.19 8.64 -14.91
CA ALA A 89 -5.38 7.92 -15.43
C ALA A 89 -5.47 6.45 -14.97
N SER A 90 -4.89 6.13 -13.81
CA SER A 90 -5.01 4.79 -13.23
C SER A 90 -6.42 4.55 -12.68
N ARG A 91 -6.80 3.28 -12.68
CA ARG A 91 -8.00 2.80 -12.01
C ARG A 91 -7.60 1.63 -11.12
N THR A 92 -7.93 1.73 -9.84
CA THR A 92 -7.64 0.67 -8.87
C THR A 92 -8.95 0.20 -8.25
N MET A 93 -9.17 -1.10 -8.28
CA MET A 93 -10.29 -1.74 -7.63
C MET A 93 -9.76 -2.68 -6.54
N ILE A 94 -10.28 -2.54 -5.34
CA ILE A 94 -9.95 -3.40 -4.19
C ILE A 94 -11.20 -4.22 -3.88
N THR A 95 -11.07 -5.54 -3.92
CA THR A 95 -12.12 -6.46 -3.54
C THR A 95 -11.67 -7.36 -2.41
N CYS A 96 -12.56 -7.68 -1.49
CA CYS A 96 -12.30 -8.54 -0.36
C CYS A 96 -13.47 -9.50 -0.12
N TYR A 97 -13.22 -10.54 0.66
CA TYR A 97 -14.22 -11.54 1.02
C TYR A 97 -15.43 -10.93 1.77
N ASN A 98 -15.16 -9.95 2.63
CA ASN A 98 -16.21 -9.26 3.38
C ASN A 98 -15.84 -7.79 3.65
N ASP A 99 -16.81 -7.03 4.15
CA ASP A 99 -16.67 -5.60 4.42
C ASP A 99 -15.62 -5.28 5.49
N THR A 100 -15.42 -6.13 6.46
CA THR A 100 -14.43 -5.93 7.53
C THR A 100 -13.01 -5.89 6.95
N PHE A 101 -12.67 -6.84 6.08
CA PHE A 101 -11.37 -6.87 5.42
C PHE A 101 -11.23 -5.77 4.37
N LEU A 102 -12.32 -5.44 3.67
CA LEU A 102 -12.34 -4.34 2.72
C LEU A 102 -12.08 -3.00 3.42
N ASN A 103 -12.82 -2.71 4.48
CA ASN A 103 -12.66 -1.49 5.27
C ASN A 103 -11.26 -1.41 5.89
N GLY A 104 -10.70 -2.52 6.38
CA GLY A 104 -9.35 -2.56 6.91
C GLY A 104 -8.29 -2.22 5.86
N THR A 105 -8.42 -2.72 4.65
CA THR A 105 -7.49 -2.40 3.56
C THR A 105 -7.68 -0.95 3.08
N PHE A 106 -8.93 -0.49 3.03
CA PHE A 106 -9.26 0.87 2.62
C PHE A 106 -8.78 1.91 3.62
N SER A 107 -8.89 1.63 4.93
CA SER A 107 -8.35 2.48 5.98
C SER A 107 -6.82 2.67 5.86
N LYS A 108 -6.09 1.60 5.50
CA LYS A 108 -4.65 1.67 5.25
C LYS A 108 -4.30 2.51 4.01
N PHE A 109 -5.10 2.39 2.98
CA PHE A 109 -4.98 3.24 1.80
C PHE A 109 -5.20 4.72 2.13
N ASP A 110 -6.26 5.04 2.89
CA ASP A 110 -6.55 6.40 3.36
C ASP A 110 -5.44 6.97 4.21
N HIS A 111 -4.89 6.16 5.11
CA HIS A 111 -3.75 6.53 5.93
C HIS A 111 -2.52 6.89 5.08
N ALA A 112 -2.23 6.08 4.06
CA ALA A 112 -1.15 6.37 3.12
C ALA A 112 -1.34 7.69 2.38
N LEU A 113 -2.54 8.00 1.93
CA LEU A 113 -2.85 9.26 1.26
C LEU A 113 -2.72 10.45 2.23
N THR A 114 -3.22 10.30 3.45
CA THR A 114 -3.11 11.33 4.49
C THR A 114 -1.64 11.63 4.80
N PHE A 115 -0.82 10.59 4.97
CA PHE A 115 0.61 10.75 5.19
C PHE A 115 1.29 11.49 4.03
N LEU A 116 1.04 11.09 2.78
CA LEU A 116 1.61 11.74 1.61
C LEU A 116 1.22 13.20 1.53
N ASN A 117 -0.04 13.52 1.76
CA ASN A 117 -0.53 14.89 1.73
C ASN A 117 0.12 15.75 2.83
N THR A 118 0.16 15.24 4.05
CA THR A 118 0.77 15.95 5.20
C THR A 118 2.27 16.15 5.01
N SER A 119 2.98 15.12 4.57
CA SER A 119 4.45 15.14 4.43
C SER A 119 4.93 16.05 3.30
N THR A 120 4.10 16.33 2.32
CA THR A 120 4.44 17.22 1.19
C THR A 120 3.93 18.64 1.36
N GLY A 121 3.48 19.01 2.56
CA GLY A 121 2.95 20.34 2.84
C GLY A 121 1.61 20.65 2.16
N GLY A 122 0.84 19.62 1.83
CA GLY A 122 -0.50 19.76 1.28
C GLY A 122 -0.58 20.06 -0.22
N GLY A 123 0.54 20.14 -0.94
CA GLY A 123 0.51 20.62 -2.32
C GLY A 123 0.89 19.59 -3.39
N MET A 124 1.79 18.68 -3.12
CA MET A 124 2.35 17.81 -4.16
C MET A 124 1.47 16.60 -4.49
N PHE A 125 0.78 16.10 -3.50
CA PHE A 125 -0.15 14.96 -3.61
C PHE A 125 -1.56 15.35 -3.18
N GLU A 126 -1.92 16.61 -3.37
CA GLU A 126 -3.28 17.05 -3.04
C GLU A 126 -4.26 16.02 -3.55
N PRO A 127 -5.00 15.36 -2.65
CA PRO A 127 -5.80 14.24 -3.04
C PRO A 127 -6.88 14.76 -3.97
N ARG A 128 -6.81 14.39 -5.20
CA ARG A 128 -7.92 14.48 -6.15
C ARG A 128 -9.05 13.53 -5.73
N ILE A 129 -9.27 13.45 -4.41
CA ILE A 129 -10.32 12.66 -3.80
C ILE A 129 -11.60 13.47 -3.91
N ILE A 130 -12.11 13.55 -5.12
CA ILE A 130 -13.40 14.18 -5.34
C ILE A 130 -14.53 13.24 -4.95
N ASP A 131 -14.28 11.92 -4.97
CA ASP A 131 -15.33 10.96 -4.67
C ASP A 131 -14.77 9.61 -4.22
N LYS A 132 -14.66 9.41 -2.90
CA LYS A 132 -14.45 8.10 -2.31
C LYS A 132 -15.79 7.39 -2.19
N GLN A 133 -16.16 6.64 -3.18
CA GLN A 133 -17.32 5.77 -3.04
C GLN A 133 -16.87 4.38 -2.59
N LEU A 134 -17.06 4.10 -1.32
CA LEU A 134 -17.07 2.75 -0.83
C LEU A 134 -18.43 2.15 -1.19
N HIS A 135 -18.50 1.35 -2.24
CA HIS A 135 -19.70 0.60 -2.55
C HIS A 135 -19.92 -0.46 -1.48
N LYS A 136 -20.76 -0.12 -0.50
CA LYS A 136 -21.10 -1.00 0.64
C LYS A 136 -21.99 -2.18 0.29
N LYS A 137 -22.38 -2.36 -0.94
CA LYS A 137 -23.20 -3.50 -1.35
C LYS A 137 -22.45 -4.32 -2.38
N SER A 138 -22.13 -5.55 -2.01
CA SER A 138 -21.82 -6.64 -2.92
C SER A 138 -23.06 -7.01 -3.75
N GLY A 139 -23.57 -6.08 -4.48
CA GLY A 139 -24.56 -6.32 -5.51
C GLY A 139 -23.92 -5.87 -6.80
N TYR A 140 -23.73 -6.78 -7.70
CA TYR A 140 -23.50 -6.45 -9.09
C TYR A 140 -24.55 -5.41 -9.50
N GLN A 141 -24.12 -4.20 -9.70
CA GLN A 141 -24.85 -3.20 -10.49
C GLN A 141 -23.91 -2.71 -11.56
#